data_a70d0d2a209ee567566761552ffd8d2a
#
_entry.id   a70d0d2a209ee567566761552ffd8d2a
#
_cell.length_a   1.000
_cell.length_b   1.000
_cell.length_c   1.000
_cell.angle_alpha   90.00
_cell.angle_beta   90.00
_cell.angle_gamma   90.00
#
_symmetry.space_group_name_H-M   'P 1'
#
loop_
_entity.id
_entity.type
_entity.pdbx_description
1 polymer ?
#
loop_
_entity_poly.entity_id
_entity_poly.type
_entity_poly.pdbx_seq_one_letter_code
_entity_poly.pdbx_strand_id
1 'polypeptide(L)'
;MAKPFSKYLGKIVLMIAATLFVACGDDSSSSGPEGGESSSSDTTKITYALKPFDGPLSNPHKGFTVPTGGAWTFVPEFEYGPYGSLNNRAWDLVTYGSGYQQWNKLNPEKGVYDWTELEKLLNALAEHNMGYALRVLPYTPSFIKSDFPPQEEYDWTPPFVYEMGAKKIQIDLRGTEYHAYAPAWDDSIYIWAAKEFAKALAEKYDGDPRIEYIDIRTFGEWGEWHTSHILGSEMPADSVLIDMLDYYASLFKKTQLVLPSNGFGDVYTHALELGITKRDDGFIGIPGRPDTLLRAYNANLPTIAENIAGYRTMLTYDDLIPGGSQKWTAERWVDAITTAHLTYYVLDQDNDCGYYFYKDNKALADSMSKVIGYNFTVTQAELLTVATPTAENFTDSAAVNVATNTLNITVKNTGVAPCFFDVYLVAEFVDSTGAAIAQLGKTISIPKGTFKDGASQQFSFGSAVPAGEANLATRPGVSVALSLYESEDAYKSGKNPTVRFDNDGLQGNNKLLLKSR
;
A
#
# COMPACT_ATOMS: atom_id res chain seq x y z
N MET A 1 -6.02 -5.41 -34.53
CA MET A 1 -4.58 -5.30 -34.91
C MET A 1 -3.90 -4.51 -33.79
N ALA A 2 -3.19 -5.22 -32.95
CA ALA A 2 -2.49 -4.65 -31.81
C ALA A 2 -1.30 -3.81 -32.28
N LYS A 3 -1.27 -2.53 -31.93
CA LYS A 3 -0.08 -1.67 -32.12
C LYS A 3 0.97 -2.01 -31.05
N PRO A 4 2.26 -1.99 -31.38
CA PRO A 4 3.28 -2.52 -30.50
C PRO A 4 3.49 -1.68 -29.24
N PHE A 5 3.57 -2.37 -28.13
CA PHE A 5 3.77 -1.96 -26.75
C PHE A 5 5.02 -1.07 -26.48
N SER A 6 5.91 -0.92 -27.47
CA SER A 6 7.21 -0.25 -27.29
C SER A 6 7.14 1.25 -26.99
N LYS A 7 6.00 1.90 -27.25
CA LYS A 7 5.83 3.35 -27.04
C LYS A 7 5.62 3.75 -25.58
N TYR A 8 5.09 2.84 -24.77
CA TYR A 8 4.76 3.10 -23.36
C TYR A 8 5.95 2.82 -22.43
N LEU A 9 6.72 1.79 -22.74
CA LEU A 9 7.97 1.51 -22.01
C LEU A 9 8.97 2.69 -22.13
N GLY A 10 8.98 3.40 -23.26
CA GLY A 10 9.86 4.55 -23.49
C GLY A 10 9.61 5.72 -22.53
N LYS A 11 8.36 6.01 -22.15
CA LYS A 11 8.04 7.09 -21.21
C LYS A 11 8.39 6.72 -19.77
N ILE A 12 8.16 5.47 -19.38
CA ILE A 12 8.54 4.95 -18.06
C ILE A 12 10.07 4.85 -17.91
N VAL A 13 10.77 4.49 -18.97
CA VAL A 13 12.24 4.41 -18.98
C VAL A 13 12.90 5.80 -19.05
N LEU A 14 12.26 6.82 -19.63
CA LEU A 14 12.85 8.17 -19.72
C LEU A 14 12.87 8.93 -18.38
N MET A 15 12.04 8.59 -17.40
CA MET A 15 12.16 9.14 -16.03
C MET A 15 13.34 8.53 -15.23
N ILE A 16 13.95 7.44 -15.71
CA ILE A 16 15.06 6.76 -15.03
C ILE A 16 16.45 7.19 -15.57
N ALA A 17 16.53 7.95 -16.67
CA ALA A 17 17.78 8.15 -17.43
C ALA A 17 18.43 9.54 -17.35
N ALA A 18 18.11 10.39 -16.37
CA ALA A 18 18.70 11.71 -16.25
C ALA A 18 19.48 11.92 -14.97
N THR A 19 20.62 11.26 -14.81
CA THR A 19 21.76 11.77 -14.02
C THR A 19 23.01 10.94 -14.31
N LEU A 20 23.73 11.31 -15.35
CA LEU A 20 25.13 10.91 -15.56
C LEU A 20 26.00 12.03 -15.01
N PHE A 21 26.78 11.73 -14.00
CA PHE A 21 27.79 12.63 -13.45
C PHE A 21 29.11 12.48 -14.17
N VAL A 22 29.63 13.62 -14.57
CA VAL A 22 31.04 13.83 -14.96
C VAL A 22 31.85 13.99 -13.69
N ALA A 23 32.82 13.13 -13.46
CA ALA A 23 33.89 13.35 -12.49
C ALA A 23 35.17 13.66 -13.26
N CYS A 24 35.67 14.88 -13.12
CA CYS A 24 37.00 15.25 -13.54
C CYS A 24 37.99 14.79 -12.47
N GLY A 25 39.04 14.11 -12.89
CA GLY A 25 40.18 13.82 -12.08
C GLY A 25 41.21 14.96 -12.19
N ASP A 26 41.91 15.23 -11.13
CA ASP A 26 43.16 15.99 -11.17
C ASP A 26 44.27 15.15 -10.54
N ASP A 27 45.27 14.89 -11.38
CA ASP A 27 46.57 14.35 -10.97
C ASP A 27 47.42 15.44 -10.34
N SER A 28 47.96 15.20 -9.17
CA SER A 28 49.19 15.87 -8.76
C SER A 28 50.09 14.95 -7.94
N SER A 29 51.19 14.61 -8.55
CA SER A 29 52.33 13.88 -7.98
C SER A 29 53.10 14.75 -6.99
N SER A 30 53.42 14.21 -5.81
CA SER A 30 54.56 14.64 -5.04
C SER A 30 55.24 13.47 -4.34
N SER A 31 56.51 13.27 -4.66
CA SER A 31 57.42 12.30 -4.10
C SER A 31 57.98 12.78 -2.76
N GLY A 32 58.08 11.89 -1.78
CA GLY A 32 58.85 12.08 -0.52
C GLY A 32 58.86 10.77 0.29
N PRO A 33 59.84 10.48 1.16
CA PRO A 33 60.65 9.27 1.11
C PRO A 33 60.15 8.11 2.00
N GLU A 34 60.67 6.95 1.67
CA GLU A 34 60.50 5.62 2.27
C GLU A 34 60.72 5.56 3.80
N GLY A 35 59.93 4.75 4.45
CA GLY A 35 60.22 4.23 5.78
C GLY A 35 58.96 3.82 6.56
N GLY A 36 58.45 2.64 6.36
CA GLY A 36 57.44 2.05 7.19
C GLY A 36 56.87 0.80 6.50
N GLU A 37 57.19 -0.37 6.98
CA GLU A 37 56.54 -1.62 6.55
C GLU A 37 55.04 -1.48 6.74
N SER A 38 54.34 -1.21 5.67
CA SER A 38 52.86 -1.26 5.59
C SER A 38 52.49 -2.71 5.56
N SER A 39 51.94 -3.20 6.66
CA SER A 39 51.20 -4.46 6.67
C SER A 39 50.04 -4.32 5.66
N SER A 40 50.20 -4.88 4.48
CA SER A 40 49.14 -4.88 3.48
C SER A 40 47.96 -5.70 4.02
N SER A 41 46.87 -5.03 4.34
CA SER A 41 45.60 -5.69 4.63
C SER A 41 45.09 -6.32 3.34
N ASP A 42 44.93 -7.63 3.30
CA ASP A 42 44.30 -8.30 2.16
C ASP A 42 42.81 -7.90 2.12
N THR A 43 42.45 -7.15 1.09
CA THR A 43 41.08 -6.72 0.86
C THR A 43 40.46 -7.53 -0.27
N THR A 44 39.43 -8.29 0.02
CA THR A 44 38.61 -8.98 -0.98
C THR A 44 37.33 -8.21 -1.24
N LYS A 45 37.03 -7.95 -2.52
CA LYS A 45 35.83 -7.23 -2.94
C LYS A 45 34.99 -8.15 -3.82
N ILE A 46 33.71 -8.30 -3.44
CA ILE A 46 32.69 -9.03 -4.21
C ILE A 46 31.60 -8.04 -4.65
N THR A 47 31.43 -7.90 -5.96
CA THR A 47 30.34 -7.11 -6.52
C THR A 47 29.23 -8.04 -6.98
N TYR A 48 27.98 -7.74 -6.63
CA TYR A 48 26.82 -8.56 -6.93
C TYR A 48 26.16 -8.14 -8.24
N ALA A 49 25.67 -9.14 -8.99
CA ALA A 49 24.87 -8.92 -10.19
C ALA A 49 23.41 -8.68 -9.77
N LEU A 50 22.86 -7.53 -10.15
CA LEU A 50 21.50 -7.13 -9.80
C LEU A 50 20.67 -6.96 -11.08
N LYS A 51 19.51 -7.59 -11.10
CA LYS A 51 18.53 -7.47 -12.18
C LYS A 51 17.15 -7.24 -11.54
N PRO A 52 16.24 -6.53 -12.22
CA PRO A 52 14.85 -6.45 -11.78
C PRO A 52 14.20 -7.84 -11.74
N PHE A 53 13.26 -8.01 -10.80
CA PHE A 53 12.40 -9.20 -10.75
C PHE A 53 11.49 -9.23 -11.99
N ASP A 54 11.32 -10.39 -12.60
CA ASP A 54 10.40 -10.59 -13.73
C ASP A 54 9.06 -11.11 -13.20
N GLY A 55 8.00 -10.32 -13.41
CA GLY A 55 6.65 -10.63 -12.95
C GLY A 55 6.02 -9.54 -12.08
N PRO A 56 4.76 -9.70 -11.67
CA PRO A 56 4.08 -8.79 -10.75
C PRO A 56 4.70 -8.84 -9.36
N LEU A 57 4.65 -7.73 -8.64
CA LEU A 57 5.19 -7.63 -7.30
C LEU A 57 4.13 -7.06 -6.33
N SER A 58 3.50 -7.93 -5.57
CA SER A 58 2.62 -7.54 -4.48
C SER A 58 3.42 -7.31 -3.21
N ASN A 59 3.31 -6.12 -2.64
CA ASN A 59 3.87 -5.74 -1.35
C ASN A 59 2.75 -5.24 -0.44
N PRO A 60 2.85 -5.36 0.89
CA PRO A 60 1.82 -4.88 1.81
C PRO A 60 1.63 -3.36 1.75
N HIS A 61 0.48 -2.89 2.19
CA HIS A 61 0.13 -1.47 2.35
C HIS A 61 0.26 -0.62 1.08
N LYS A 62 -0.07 -1.22 -0.07
CA LYS A 62 -0.08 -0.55 -1.39
C LYS A 62 -0.79 -1.40 -2.45
N GLY A 63 -0.98 -0.84 -3.63
CA GLY A 63 -1.31 -1.63 -4.82
C GLY A 63 -2.79 -1.80 -5.06
N PHE A 64 -3.16 -2.96 -5.58
CA PHE A 64 -4.51 -3.23 -6.05
C PHE A 64 -5.39 -3.91 -5.00
N THR A 65 -6.67 -3.59 -5.01
CA THR A 65 -7.69 -4.31 -4.26
C THR A 65 -8.81 -4.79 -5.17
N VAL A 66 -9.48 -5.85 -4.71
CA VAL A 66 -10.78 -6.26 -5.23
C VAL A 66 -11.83 -6.10 -4.14
N PRO A 67 -13.09 -5.84 -4.50
CA PRO A 67 -14.18 -5.78 -3.54
C PRO A 67 -14.32 -7.09 -2.76
N THR A 68 -14.44 -6.97 -1.43
CA THR A 68 -14.62 -8.09 -0.51
C THR A 68 -15.61 -7.69 0.60
N GLY A 69 -16.53 -8.57 0.96
CA GLY A 69 -17.51 -8.31 2.03
C GLY A 69 -18.82 -7.67 1.57
N GLY A 70 -19.81 -7.54 2.46
CA GLY A 70 -21.15 -7.10 2.14
C GLY A 70 -21.94 -8.21 1.42
N ALA A 71 -22.61 -7.85 0.31
CA ALA A 71 -23.26 -8.83 -0.58
C ALA A 71 -22.23 -9.72 -1.32
N TRP A 72 -20.97 -9.39 -1.23
CA TRP A 72 -19.83 -10.08 -1.82
C TRP A 72 -19.13 -10.88 -0.72
N THR A 73 -19.47 -12.12 -0.57
CA THR A 73 -18.78 -13.02 0.35
C THR A 73 -17.38 -13.30 -0.19
N PHE A 74 -16.37 -12.81 0.51
CA PHE A 74 -15.02 -13.30 0.33
C PHE A 74 -14.99 -14.77 0.80
N VAL A 75 -14.83 -15.67 -0.13
CA VAL A 75 -14.57 -17.09 0.16
C VAL A 75 -13.11 -17.31 -0.18
N PRO A 76 -12.29 -17.90 0.71
CA PRO A 76 -10.89 -18.18 0.42
C PRO A 76 -10.68 -19.05 -0.83
N GLU A 77 -11.63 -19.88 -1.16
CA GLU A 77 -11.68 -20.74 -2.35
C GLU A 77 -12.37 -20.05 -3.53
N PHE A 78 -12.25 -18.81 -3.64
CA PHE A 78 -12.85 -17.81 -4.46
C PHE A 78 -13.34 -18.34 -5.83
N GLU A 79 -14.47 -18.97 -5.86
CA GLU A 79 -15.28 -19.18 -7.05
C GLU A 79 -16.29 -18.04 -7.17
N TYR A 80 -15.88 -16.97 -7.81
CA TYR A 80 -16.78 -15.90 -8.17
C TYR A 80 -17.53 -16.29 -9.42
N GLY A 81 -18.64 -16.98 -9.27
CA GLY A 81 -19.50 -17.34 -10.39
C GLY A 81 -18.72 -17.78 -11.63
N PRO A 82 -19.01 -17.27 -12.84
CA PRO A 82 -18.30 -17.66 -14.05
C PRO A 82 -16.83 -17.23 -14.12
N TYR A 83 -16.33 -16.47 -13.15
CA TYR A 83 -15.00 -15.82 -13.16
C TYR A 83 -14.00 -16.44 -12.18
N GLY A 84 -14.37 -17.48 -11.45
CA GLY A 84 -13.58 -18.11 -10.40
C GLY A 84 -12.14 -18.46 -10.78
N SER A 85 -11.92 -18.91 -12.00
CA SER A 85 -10.55 -19.27 -12.46
C SER A 85 -9.61 -18.09 -12.61
N LEU A 86 -10.11 -16.86 -12.68
CA LEU A 86 -9.29 -15.66 -12.77
C LEU A 86 -8.95 -15.06 -11.44
N ASN A 87 -9.83 -15.21 -10.47
CA ASN A 87 -9.60 -14.77 -9.11
C ASN A 87 -8.36 -15.44 -8.52
N ASN A 88 -8.11 -16.71 -8.83
CA ASN A 88 -6.88 -17.40 -8.45
C ASN A 88 -5.60 -16.77 -9.05
N ARG A 89 -5.70 -16.02 -10.15
CA ARG A 89 -4.57 -15.32 -10.78
C ARG A 89 -4.44 -13.87 -10.33
N ALA A 90 -5.51 -13.25 -9.87
CA ALA A 90 -5.48 -11.90 -9.31
C ALA A 90 -4.77 -11.84 -7.95
N TRP A 91 -4.63 -12.96 -7.23
CA TRP A 91 -3.90 -13.04 -5.97
C TRP A 91 -2.46 -12.54 -6.05
N ASP A 92 -1.78 -12.79 -7.16
CA ASP A 92 -0.41 -12.30 -7.38
C ASP A 92 -0.36 -10.76 -7.54
N LEU A 93 -1.48 -10.14 -7.86
CA LEU A 93 -1.61 -8.71 -8.10
C LEU A 93 -2.23 -7.97 -6.91
N VAL A 94 -3.23 -8.57 -6.26
CA VAL A 94 -4.03 -7.96 -5.19
C VAL A 94 -3.26 -8.00 -3.87
N THR A 95 -3.25 -6.90 -3.16
CA THR A 95 -2.46 -6.71 -1.92
C THR A 95 -3.31 -6.45 -0.69
N TYR A 96 -4.58 -6.08 -0.87
CA TYR A 96 -5.53 -5.85 0.22
C TYR A 96 -6.96 -6.07 -0.23
N GLY A 97 -7.86 -6.36 0.72
CA GLY A 97 -9.29 -6.41 0.48
C GLY A 97 -9.96 -5.05 0.76
N SER A 98 -11.09 -4.79 0.10
CA SER A 98 -11.94 -3.66 0.46
C SER A 98 -13.40 -4.01 0.30
N GLY A 99 -14.29 -3.42 1.10
CA GLY A 99 -15.71 -3.70 0.97
C GLY A 99 -16.55 -2.96 1.98
N TYR A 100 -17.85 -3.14 1.85
CA TYR A 100 -18.85 -2.47 2.68
C TYR A 100 -19.29 -3.37 3.82
N GLN A 101 -19.32 -2.80 5.02
CA GLN A 101 -19.95 -3.41 6.20
C GLN A 101 -21.22 -2.63 6.53
N GLN A 102 -22.27 -3.34 6.92
CA GLN A 102 -23.53 -2.71 7.31
C GLN A 102 -23.46 -2.27 8.76
N TRP A 103 -23.72 -0.98 9.05
CA TRP A 103 -23.69 -0.48 10.43
C TRP A 103 -24.67 -1.22 11.34
N ASN A 104 -25.90 -1.48 10.89
CA ASN A 104 -26.92 -2.22 11.66
C ASN A 104 -26.55 -3.67 11.97
N LYS A 105 -25.61 -4.26 11.24
CA LYS A 105 -25.09 -5.62 11.53
C LYS A 105 -23.98 -5.57 12.59
N LEU A 106 -23.11 -4.55 12.49
CA LEU A 106 -22.02 -4.39 13.44
C LEU A 106 -22.48 -3.80 14.76
N ASN A 107 -23.61 -3.06 14.77
CA ASN A 107 -24.19 -2.43 15.97
C ASN A 107 -25.71 -2.64 15.99
N PRO A 108 -26.19 -3.89 16.22
CA PRO A 108 -27.61 -4.22 16.14
C PRO A 108 -28.49 -3.55 17.20
N GLU A 109 -27.94 -3.29 18.39
CA GLU A 109 -28.64 -2.66 19.50
C GLU A 109 -27.75 -1.62 20.17
N LYS A 110 -28.34 -0.70 20.92
CA LYS A 110 -27.61 0.34 21.65
C LYS A 110 -26.55 -0.26 22.58
N GLY A 111 -25.26 0.05 22.29
CA GLY A 111 -24.12 -0.43 23.08
C GLY A 111 -23.78 -1.91 22.86
N VAL A 112 -24.43 -2.59 21.92
CA VAL A 112 -24.13 -3.97 21.51
C VAL A 112 -23.42 -3.97 20.16
N TYR A 113 -22.26 -4.59 20.11
CA TYR A 113 -21.45 -4.66 18.89
C TYR A 113 -21.17 -6.11 18.52
N ASP A 114 -21.42 -6.46 17.25
CA ASP A 114 -21.14 -7.79 16.70
C ASP A 114 -20.04 -7.70 15.64
N TRP A 115 -18.85 -8.11 15.99
CA TRP A 115 -17.69 -8.12 15.12
C TRP A 115 -17.45 -9.48 14.45
N THR A 116 -18.32 -10.48 14.66
CA THR A 116 -18.08 -11.88 14.31
C THR A 116 -17.76 -12.08 12.84
N GLU A 117 -18.57 -11.53 11.93
CA GLU A 117 -18.34 -11.68 10.49
C GLU A 117 -17.15 -10.84 10.00
N LEU A 118 -16.95 -9.67 10.56
CA LEU A 118 -15.78 -8.85 10.26
C LEU A 118 -14.47 -9.55 10.69
N GLU A 119 -14.44 -10.15 11.88
CA GLU A 119 -13.27 -10.90 12.36
C GLU A 119 -12.96 -12.12 11.46
N LYS A 120 -13.97 -12.83 10.97
CA LYS A 120 -13.77 -13.92 10.01
C LYS A 120 -13.12 -13.42 8.72
N LEU A 121 -13.62 -12.31 8.18
CA LEU A 121 -13.07 -11.69 6.97
C LEU A 121 -11.63 -11.24 7.18
N LEU A 122 -11.34 -10.54 8.28
CA LEU A 122 -10.00 -10.07 8.61
C LEU A 122 -9.00 -11.22 8.74
N ASN A 123 -9.40 -12.31 9.39
CA ASN A 123 -8.55 -13.48 9.54
C ASN A 123 -8.31 -14.19 8.20
N ALA A 124 -9.34 -14.33 7.36
CA ALA A 124 -9.20 -14.93 6.03
C ALA A 124 -8.25 -14.12 5.13
N LEU A 125 -8.31 -12.79 5.16
CA LEU A 125 -7.38 -11.93 4.43
C LEU A 125 -5.96 -12.04 4.97
N ALA A 126 -5.81 -12.08 6.28
CA ALA A 126 -4.49 -12.20 6.94
C ALA A 126 -3.78 -13.51 6.61
N GLU A 127 -4.50 -14.62 6.35
CA GLU A 127 -3.94 -15.88 5.86
C GLU A 127 -3.24 -15.73 4.51
N HIS A 128 -3.65 -14.71 3.72
CA HIS A 128 -3.03 -14.34 2.44
C HIS A 128 -2.07 -13.15 2.55
N ASN A 129 -1.68 -12.74 3.76
CA ASN A 129 -0.88 -11.54 4.04
C ASN A 129 -1.51 -10.25 3.50
N MET A 130 -2.83 -10.16 3.54
CA MET A 130 -3.61 -9.01 3.07
C MET A 130 -4.28 -8.31 4.26
N GLY A 131 -4.26 -6.98 4.23
CA GLY A 131 -5.07 -6.16 5.11
C GLY A 131 -6.44 -5.85 4.50
N TYR A 132 -7.26 -5.10 5.22
CA TYR A 132 -8.62 -4.74 4.83
C TYR A 132 -8.86 -3.24 4.93
N ALA A 133 -9.35 -2.65 3.85
CA ALA A 133 -9.85 -1.28 3.82
C ALA A 133 -11.29 -1.26 4.32
N LEU A 134 -11.47 -0.85 5.57
CA LEU A 134 -12.77 -0.93 6.25
C LEU A 134 -13.65 0.27 5.92
N ARG A 135 -14.85 -0.02 5.43
CA ARG A 135 -15.91 0.94 5.11
C ARG A 135 -17.20 0.50 5.78
N VAL A 136 -17.71 1.26 6.76
CA VAL A 136 -18.99 0.98 7.41
C VAL A 136 -20.03 1.98 6.96
N LEU A 137 -21.09 1.48 6.30
CA LEU A 137 -22.10 2.31 5.68
C LEU A 137 -23.39 2.36 6.49
N PRO A 138 -23.97 3.57 6.65
CA PRO A 138 -25.31 3.75 7.20
C PRO A 138 -26.39 3.60 6.13
N TYR A 139 -26.07 3.84 4.86
CA TYR A 139 -27.03 3.87 3.76
C TYR A 139 -26.36 3.54 2.43
N THR A 140 -27.05 2.78 1.59
CA THR A 140 -26.65 2.50 0.22
C THR A 140 -27.83 2.70 -0.73
N PRO A 141 -27.79 3.66 -1.68
CA PRO A 141 -28.81 3.74 -2.69
C PRO A 141 -28.68 2.56 -3.64
N SER A 142 -29.78 1.85 -3.89
CA SER A 142 -29.80 0.91 -4.99
C SER A 142 -30.07 1.64 -6.28
N PHE A 143 -29.22 1.43 -7.28
CA PHE A 143 -29.57 1.75 -8.67
C PHE A 143 -30.52 0.67 -9.16
N ILE A 144 -31.79 0.94 -9.05
CA ILE A 144 -32.84 -0.04 -9.12
C ILE A 144 -32.95 -0.63 -10.52
N LYS A 145 -32.80 -1.94 -10.57
CA LYS A 145 -33.55 -2.80 -11.50
C LYS A 145 -34.82 -3.22 -10.77
N SER A 146 -35.92 -3.40 -11.51
CA SER A 146 -37.26 -3.78 -11.07
C SER A 146 -37.36 -5.02 -10.18
N ASP A 147 -36.27 -5.68 -9.87
CA ASP A 147 -36.16 -6.98 -9.21
C ASP A 147 -35.51 -6.91 -7.82
N PHE A 148 -35.28 -5.70 -7.27
CA PHE A 148 -34.66 -5.54 -5.96
C PHE A 148 -35.69 -5.56 -4.82
N PRO A 149 -35.29 -6.09 -3.64
CA PRO A 149 -36.16 -6.23 -2.49
C PRO A 149 -36.60 -4.88 -1.88
N PRO A 150 -37.55 -4.91 -0.93
CA PRO A 150 -38.15 -3.71 -0.36
C PRO A 150 -37.13 -2.72 0.20
N GLN A 151 -37.45 -1.46 0.13
CA GLN A 151 -36.62 -0.27 0.44
C GLN A 151 -35.98 -0.23 1.83
N GLU A 152 -36.43 -1.05 2.76
CA GLU A 152 -35.87 -1.18 4.12
C GLU A 152 -34.46 -1.82 4.11
N GLU A 153 -34.08 -2.50 3.03
CA GLU A 153 -32.76 -3.15 2.93
C GLU A 153 -31.63 -2.19 2.59
N TYR A 154 -31.93 -0.94 2.23
CA TYR A 154 -30.92 0.06 1.87
C TYR A 154 -30.55 1.03 2.99
N ASP A 155 -31.41 1.14 4.00
CA ASP A 155 -31.14 1.88 5.22
C ASP A 155 -30.45 0.96 6.23
N TRP A 156 -29.15 1.08 6.32
CA TRP A 156 -28.33 0.30 7.24
C TRP A 156 -28.06 1.01 8.57
N THR A 157 -28.76 2.12 8.82
CA THR A 157 -28.78 2.76 10.13
C THR A 157 -29.43 1.81 11.15
N PRO A 158 -28.81 1.55 12.31
CA PRO A 158 -29.36 0.66 13.31
C PRO A 158 -30.77 1.08 13.76
N PRO A 159 -31.74 0.17 13.87
CA PRO A 159 -33.12 0.49 14.24
C PRO A 159 -33.26 1.27 15.54
N PHE A 160 -32.41 0.96 16.55
CA PHE A 160 -32.44 1.64 17.84
C PHE A 160 -32.19 3.17 17.73
N VAL A 161 -31.48 3.63 16.69
CA VAL A 161 -31.23 5.06 16.46
C VAL A 161 -32.55 5.79 16.21
N TYR A 162 -33.44 5.20 15.41
CA TYR A 162 -34.77 5.73 15.16
C TYR A 162 -35.71 5.57 16.38
N GLU A 163 -35.61 4.44 17.09
CA GLU A 163 -36.34 4.21 18.33
C GLU A 163 -35.97 5.24 19.40
N MET A 164 -34.76 5.73 19.41
CA MET A 164 -34.31 6.84 20.26
C MET A 164 -34.84 8.21 19.81
N GLY A 165 -35.47 8.32 18.66
CA GLY A 165 -36.08 9.52 18.12
C GLY A 165 -35.30 10.25 17.03
N ALA A 166 -34.25 9.63 16.46
CA ALA A 166 -33.61 10.21 15.28
C ALA A 166 -34.61 10.34 14.13
N LYS A 167 -34.51 11.43 13.41
CA LYS A 167 -35.44 11.73 12.33
C LYS A 167 -35.14 10.85 11.11
N LYS A 168 -36.14 10.08 10.70
CA LYS A 168 -36.16 9.33 9.44
C LYS A 168 -36.89 10.15 8.38
N ILE A 169 -36.24 10.41 7.26
CA ILE A 169 -36.79 11.21 6.17
C ILE A 169 -37.12 10.34 4.97
N GLN A 170 -38.23 10.65 4.29
CA GLN A 170 -38.52 10.07 3.00
C GLN A 170 -37.66 10.74 1.94
N ILE A 171 -37.10 9.95 1.05
CA ILE A 171 -36.29 10.39 -0.06
C ILE A 171 -36.84 9.80 -1.35
N ASP A 172 -36.61 10.49 -2.47
CA ASP A 172 -36.95 10.04 -3.80
C ASP A 172 -35.68 9.70 -4.56
N LEU A 173 -35.64 8.54 -5.19
CA LEU A 173 -34.52 8.15 -6.04
C LEU A 173 -34.62 8.86 -7.37
N ARG A 174 -33.62 9.72 -7.68
CA ARG A 174 -33.60 10.58 -8.86
C ARG A 174 -33.79 9.78 -10.15
N GLY A 175 -34.76 10.18 -10.95
CA GLY A 175 -35.07 9.54 -12.24
C GLY A 175 -35.90 8.26 -12.14
N THR A 176 -36.49 7.99 -10.99
CA THR A 176 -37.40 6.87 -10.74
C THR A 176 -38.67 7.34 -10.04
N GLU A 177 -39.69 6.47 -9.93
CA GLU A 177 -40.89 6.67 -9.12
C GLU A 177 -40.76 6.06 -7.71
N TYR A 178 -39.56 5.65 -7.31
CA TYR A 178 -39.35 4.96 -6.05
C TYR A 178 -39.03 5.92 -4.92
N HIS A 179 -39.62 5.64 -3.78
CA HIS A 179 -39.38 6.32 -2.51
C HIS A 179 -38.61 5.37 -1.60
N ALA A 180 -37.67 5.92 -0.84
CA ALA A 180 -36.94 5.21 0.20
C ALA A 180 -36.89 6.05 1.47
N TYR A 181 -36.17 5.57 2.47
CA TYR A 181 -35.95 6.33 3.70
C TYR A 181 -34.46 6.38 4.02
N ALA A 182 -34.03 7.49 4.58
CA ALA A 182 -32.68 7.71 5.07
C ALA A 182 -32.74 8.47 6.41
N PRO A 183 -31.68 8.44 7.22
CA PRO A 183 -31.61 9.33 8.37
C PRO A 183 -31.48 10.78 7.91
N ALA A 184 -31.97 11.74 8.70
CA ALA A 184 -31.55 13.11 8.58
C ALA A 184 -30.10 13.20 9.08
N TRP A 185 -29.17 13.46 8.17
CA TRP A 185 -27.73 13.39 8.45
C TRP A 185 -27.25 14.40 9.49
N ASP A 186 -27.98 15.47 9.70
CA ASP A 186 -27.74 16.52 10.70
C ASP A 186 -28.47 16.28 12.03
N ASP A 187 -29.22 15.17 12.17
CA ASP A 187 -29.94 14.85 13.39
C ASP A 187 -28.97 14.55 14.54
N SER A 188 -29.19 15.20 15.67
CA SER A 188 -28.30 15.10 16.83
C SER A 188 -28.21 13.69 17.43
N ILE A 189 -29.30 12.92 17.38
CA ILE A 189 -29.34 11.52 17.87
C ILE A 189 -28.58 10.63 16.90
N TYR A 190 -28.76 10.84 15.59
CA TYR A 190 -27.99 10.15 14.57
C TYR A 190 -26.47 10.40 14.74
N ILE A 191 -26.07 11.67 14.84
CA ILE A 191 -24.65 12.05 15.03
C ILE A 191 -24.09 11.45 16.32
N TRP A 192 -24.86 11.50 17.41
CA TRP A 192 -24.47 10.87 18.67
C TRP A 192 -24.24 9.36 18.51
N ALA A 193 -25.17 8.65 17.88
CA ALA A 193 -25.06 7.21 17.67
C ALA A 193 -23.85 6.85 16.77
N ALA A 194 -23.61 7.63 15.72
CA ALA A 194 -22.44 7.47 14.85
C ALA A 194 -21.12 7.67 15.60
N LYS A 195 -21.06 8.65 16.52
CA LYS A 195 -19.90 8.87 17.38
C LYS A 195 -19.68 7.74 18.38
N GLU A 196 -20.73 7.21 19.01
CA GLU A 196 -20.62 6.05 19.90
C GLU A 196 -20.12 4.80 19.16
N PHE A 197 -20.60 4.59 17.94
CA PHE A 197 -20.10 3.51 17.08
C PHE A 197 -18.63 3.71 16.70
N ALA A 198 -18.23 4.91 16.28
CA ALA A 198 -16.84 5.24 15.96
C ALA A 198 -15.90 4.98 17.15
N LYS A 199 -16.36 5.29 18.38
CA LYS A 199 -15.62 5.01 19.61
C LYS A 199 -15.41 3.51 19.80
N ALA A 200 -16.45 2.70 19.69
CA ALA A 200 -16.34 1.25 19.82
C ALA A 200 -15.44 0.64 18.73
N LEU A 201 -15.54 1.17 17.51
CA LEU A 201 -14.69 0.76 16.40
C LEU A 201 -13.21 1.06 16.70
N ALA A 202 -12.90 2.24 17.23
CA ALA A 202 -11.54 2.62 17.60
C ALA A 202 -11.00 1.78 18.76
N GLU A 203 -11.80 1.57 19.80
CA GLU A 203 -11.42 0.70 20.93
C GLU A 203 -11.07 -0.72 20.49
N LYS A 204 -11.69 -1.20 19.41
CA LYS A 204 -11.47 -2.56 18.89
C LYS A 204 -10.33 -2.63 17.89
N TYR A 205 -10.20 -1.65 16.98
CA TYR A 205 -9.39 -1.78 15.76
C TYR A 205 -8.31 -0.72 15.56
N ASP A 206 -8.14 0.28 16.44
CA ASP A 206 -7.05 1.25 16.25
C ASP A 206 -5.68 0.60 16.41
N GLY A 207 -4.97 0.45 15.31
CA GLY A 207 -3.67 -0.21 15.22
C GLY A 207 -3.74 -1.73 15.06
N ASP A 208 -4.90 -2.29 14.70
CA ASP A 208 -4.98 -3.69 14.27
C ASP A 208 -4.24 -3.84 12.93
N PRO A 209 -3.20 -4.69 12.84
CA PRO A 209 -2.38 -4.83 11.63
C PRO A 209 -3.14 -5.42 10.44
N ARG A 210 -4.35 -5.94 10.64
CA ARG A 210 -5.23 -6.44 9.57
C ARG A 210 -6.05 -5.33 8.92
N ILE A 211 -6.04 -4.11 9.47
CA ILE A 211 -6.76 -2.94 8.91
C ILE A 211 -5.77 -2.04 8.17
N GLU A 212 -5.94 -1.91 6.86
CA GLU A 212 -5.14 -1.00 6.03
C GLU A 212 -5.47 0.46 6.33
N TYR A 213 -6.76 0.78 6.32
CA TYR A 213 -7.29 2.09 6.65
C TYR A 213 -8.78 2.03 6.97
N ILE A 214 -9.29 3.08 7.60
CA ILE A 214 -10.71 3.27 7.88
C ILE A 214 -11.22 4.47 7.09
N ASP A 215 -12.14 4.21 6.18
CA ASP A 215 -12.85 5.22 5.40
C ASP A 215 -14.05 5.74 6.23
N ILE A 216 -14.09 7.06 6.49
CA ILE A 216 -15.09 7.70 7.35
C ILE A 216 -16.41 7.85 6.57
N ARG A 217 -17.22 6.80 6.60
CA ARG A 217 -18.44 6.64 5.81
C ARG A 217 -19.72 7.03 6.57
N THR A 218 -19.67 8.12 7.34
CA THR A 218 -20.76 8.46 8.28
C THR A 218 -21.98 9.07 7.59
N PHE A 219 -21.84 9.75 6.44
CA PHE A 219 -22.90 10.58 5.85
C PHE A 219 -23.14 10.26 4.39
N GLY A 220 -24.40 10.42 3.95
CA GLY A 220 -24.77 10.41 2.55
C GLY A 220 -24.83 9.02 1.90
N GLU A 221 -24.99 9.03 0.59
CA GLU A 221 -25.03 7.82 -0.25
C GLU A 221 -23.71 7.09 -0.18
N TRP A 222 -23.75 5.77 0.02
CA TRP A 222 -22.58 4.91 0.26
C TRP A 222 -21.63 5.42 1.35
N GLY A 223 -22.10 6.36 2.18
CA GLY A 223 -21.24 7.07 3.10
C GLY A 223 -20.20 7.97 2.42
N GLU A 224 -20.41 8.41 1.19
CA GLU A 224 -19.45 9.17 0.38
C GLU A 224 -19.61 10.68 0.47
N TRP A 225 -20.39 11.13 1.43
CA TRP A 225 -20.62 12.54 1.73
C TRP A 225 -21.25 13.32 0.57
N HIS A 226 -22.23 12.70 -0.10
CA HIS A 226 -23.07 13.32 -1.11
C HIS A 226 -24.50 12.76 -1.11
N THR A 227 -25.38 13.45 -1.80
CA THR A 227 -26.78 13.07 -2.04
C THR A 227 -27.13 13.24 -3.51
N SER A 228 -26.21 12.82 -4.40
CA SER A 228 -26.29 13.11 -5.86
C SER A 228 -27.45 12.41 -6.55
N HIS A 229 -27.85 11.22 -6.06
CA HIS A 229 -28.86 10.36 -6.68
C HIS A 229 -30.19 10.34 -5.94
N ILE A 230 -30.28 11.03 -4.81
CA ILE A 230 -31.49 11.15 -4.00
C ILE A 230 -32.01 12.58 -3.97
N LEU A 231 -33.32 12.74 -3.74
CA LEU A 231 -33.98 14.02 -3.52
C LEU A 231 -34.64 14.00 -2.16
N GLY A 232 -34.77 15.16 -1.53
CA GLY A 232 -35.39 15.29 -0.20
C GLY A 232 -34.43 15.07 0.95
N SER A 233 -33.14 14.85 0.69
CA SER A 233 -32.08 14.79 1.70
C SER A 233 -30.93 15.70 1.29
N GLU A 234 -30.31 16.34 2.26
CA GLU A 234 -29.14 17.21 2.08
C GLU A 234 -28.01 16.77 3.01
N MET A 235 -26.78 17.07 2.60
CA MET A 235 -25.62 16.86 3.46
C MET A 235 -25.62 17.83 4.63
N PRO A 236 -25.08 17.46 5.79
CA PRO A 236 -24.85 18.39 6.89
C PRO A 236 -23.95 19.57 6.47
N ALA A 237 -24.04 20.65 7.22
CA ALA A 237 -23.12 21.78 7.06
C ALA A 237 -21.66 21.35 7.32
N ASP A 238 -20.69 22.01 6.68
CA ASP A 238 -19.25 21.73 6.82
C ASP A 238 -18.79 21.68 8.28
N SER A 239 -19.37 22.49 9.14
CA SER A 239 -19.05 22.46 10.58
C SER A 239 -19.37 21.12 11.26
N VAL A 240 -20.40 20.40 10.81
CA VAL A 240 -20.76 19.06 11.33
C VAL A 240 -19.81 18.01 10.74
N LEU A 241 -19.44 18.17 9.47
CA LEU A 241 -18.48 17.29 8.82
C LEU A 241 -17.09 17.40 9.47
N ILE A 242 -16.64 18.62 9.76
CA ILE A 242 -15.39 18.93 10.45
C ILE A 242 -15.40 18.35 11.88
N ASP A 243 -16.49 18.56 12.64
CA ASP A 243 -16.63 17.99 13.98
C ASP A 243 -16.56 16.46 13.99
N MET A 244 -17.06 15.80 12.94
CA MET A 244 -16.93 14.36 12.79
C MET A 244 -15.48 13.95 12.49
N LEU A 245 -14.76 14.69 11.65
CA LEU A 245 -13.33 14.45 11.39
C LEU A 245 -12.49 14.60 12.65
N ASP A 246 -12.71 15.69 13.42
CA ASP A 246 -12.04 15.92 14.70
C ASP A 246 -12.29 14.77 15.66
N TYR A 247 -13.54 14.29 15.71
CA TYR A 247 -13.91 13.18 16.59
C TYR A 247 -13.18 11.89 16.21
N TYR A 248 -13.19 11.49 14.91
CA TYR A 248 -12.44 10.31 14.44
C TYR A 248 -10.93 10.47 14.73
N ALA A 249 -10.34 11.61 14.42
CA ALA A 249 -8.92 11.88 14.68
C ALA A 249 -8.58 11.87 16.19
N SER A 250 -9.56 12.20 17.05
CA SER A 250 -9.38 12.09 18.50
C SER A 250 -9.31 10.64 18.98
N LEU A 251 -9.91 9.70 18.28
CA LEU A 251 -10.02 8.29 18.65
C LEU A 251 -8.91 7.43 18.03
N PHE A 252 -8.70 7.56 16.72
CA PHE A 252 -7.75 6.76 15.97
C PHE A 252 -6.37 7.41 15.98
N LYS A 253 -5.37 6.74 16.54
CA LYS A 253 -4.01 7.24 16.71
C LYS A 253 -2.97 6.49 15.87
N LYS A 254 -3.32 5.31 15.39
CA LYS A 254 -2.41 4.41 14.68
C LYS A 254 -2.92 4.06 13.28
N THR A 255 -4.21 3.79 13.15
CA THR A 255 -4.83 3.40 11.89
C THR A 255 -5.05 4.62 11.00
N GLN A 256 -4.67 4.53 9.72
CA GLN A 256 -4.90 5.61 8.76
C GLN A 256 -6.40 5.85 8.54
N LEU A 257 -6.83 7.09 8.73
CA LEU A 257 -8.18 7.54 8.41
C LEU A 257 -8.27 8.11 7.00
N VAL A 258 -9.41 7.95 6.37
CA VAL A 258 -9.66 8.34 4.99
C VAL A 258 -10.94 9.16 4.89
N LEU A 259 -10.83 10.34 4.28
CA LEU A 259 -11.96 11.19 3.89
C LEU A 259 -12.58 10.62 2.59
N PRO A 260 -13.89 10.40 2.53
CA PRO A 260 -14.57 9.95 1.33
C PRO A 260 -14.50 10.95 0.16
N SER A 261 -14.88 10.49 -1.02
CA SER A 261 -14.77 11.17 -2.31
C SER A 261 -15.22 12.62 -2.35
N ASN A 262 -16.33 12.93 -1.70
CA ASN A 262 -16.99 14.23 -1.84
C ASN A 262 -16.71 15.20 -0.69
N GLY A 263 -15.78 14.92 0.18
CA GLY A 263 -15.22 15.91 1.09
C GLY A 263 -14.27 16.84 0.33
N PHE A 264 -14.68 18.09 0.10
CA PHE A 264 -13.92 19.10 -0.65
C PHE A 264 -13.72 20.38 0.16
N GLY A 265 -13.09 21.38 -0.44
CA GLY A 265 -12.95 22.72 0.13
C GLY A 265 -12.22 22.71 1.47
N ASP A 266 -12.82 23.44 2.43
CA ASP A 266 -12.27 23.58 3.79
C ASP A 266 -12.29 22.26 4.56
N VAL A 267 -13.29 21.42 4.34
CA VAL A 267 -13.38 20.07 4.93
C VAL A 267 -12.17 19.23 4.54
N TYR A 268 -11.77 19.25 3.25
CA TYR A 268 -10.60 18.52 2.81
C TYR A 268 -9.29 19.12 3.36
N THR A 269 -9.21 20.44 3.41
CA THR A 269 -8.03 21.12 3.99
C THR A 269 -7.86 20.71 5.45
N HIS A 270 -8.94 20.76 6.23
CA HIS A 270 -8.95 20.35 7.62
C HIS A 270 -8.60 18.85 7.81
N ALA A 271 -9.14 17.98 6.97
CA ALA A 271 -8.79 16.56 7.00
C ALA A 271 -7.28 16.33 6.84
N LEU A 272 -6.64 17.02 5.89
CA LEU A 272 -5.18 16.93 5.69
C LEU A 272 -4.38 17.42 6.90
N GLU A 273 -4.83 18.48 7.57
CA GLU A 273 -4.21 19.00 8.80
C GLU A 273 -4.28 17.97 9.95
N LEU A 274 -5.34 17.18 9.99
CA LEU A 274 -5.51 16.07 10.94
C LEU A 274 -4.75 14.79 10.57
N GLY A 275 -4.09 14.75 9.40
CA GLY A 275 -3.46 13.52 8.89
C GLY A 275 -4.46 12.52 8.28
N ILE A 276 -5.67 12.97 7.96
CA ILE A 276 -6.70 12.17 7.29
C ILE A 276 -6.50 12.31 5.79
N THR A 277 -6.20 11.21 5.11
CA THR A 277 -6.03 11.22 3.65
C THR A 277 -7.37 11.22 2.91
N LYS A 278 -7.34 11.22 1.59
CA LYS A 278 -8.53 11.22 0.75
C LYS A 278 -8.57 9.99 -0.16
N ARG A 279 -9.77 9.40 -0.29
CA ARG A 279 -10.12 8.52 -1.39
C ARG A 279 -10.89 9.30 -2.46
N ASP A 280 -10.58 9.08 -3.71
CA ASP A 280 -11.30 9.66 -4.84
C ASP A 280 -11.83 8.57 -5.77
N ASP A 281 -13.13 8.55 -6.02
CA ASP A 281 -13.83 7.58 -6.86
C ASP A 281 -14.17 8.10 -8.26
N GLY A 282 -13.68 9.27 -8.62
CA GLY A 282 -13.75 9.81 -9.97
C GLY A 282 -12.44 9.77 -10.74
N PHE A 283 -11.49 8.97 -10.31
CA PHE A 283 -10.05 9.08 -10.55
C PHE A 283 -9.67 9.37 -12.00
N ILE A 284 -9.99 8.50 -12.97
CA ILE A 284 -9.69 8.76 -14.39
C ILE A 284 -10.92 9.15 -15.21
N GLY A 285 -12.09 9.06 -14.62
CA GLY A 285 -13.35 9.40 -15.27
C GLY A 285 -13.68 10.89 -15.20
N ILE A 286 -13.15 11.62 -14.22
CA ILE A 286 -13.41 13.04 -14.00
C ILE A 286 -12.09 13.82 -14.11
N PRO A 287 -12.01 14.84 -15.01
CA PRO A 287 -10.81 15.67 -15.13
C PRO A 287 -10.40 16.34 -13.81
N GLY A 288 -9.10 16.37 -13.51
CA GLY A 288 -8.53 17.05 -12.35
C GLY A 288 -8.58 16.24 -11.03
N ARG A 289 -9.17 15.03 -11.02
CA ARG A 289 -9.19 14.19 -9.81
C ARG A 289 -7.78 13.70 -9.38
N PRO A 290 -6.88 13.32 -10.30
CA PRO A 290 -5.50 13.01 -9.92
C PRO A 290 -4.79 14.17 -9.20
N ASP A 291 -5.01 15.42 -9.67
CA ASP A 291 -4.45 16.62 -9.02
C ASP A 291 -5.04 16.87 -7.63
N THR A 292 -6.30 16.49 -7.41
CA THR A 292 -6.93 16.55 -6.08
C THR A 292 -6.20 15.61 -5.10
N LEU A 293 -5.87 14.40 -5.53
CA LEU A 293 -5.12 13.42 -4.71
C LEU A 293 -3.68 13.87 -4.45
N LEU A 294 -3.06 14.60 -5.36
CA LEU A 294 -1.71 15.15 -5.19
C LEU A 294 -1.59 16.02 -3.92
N ARG A 295 -2.69 16.64 -3.44
CA ARG A 295 -2.70 17.38 -2.17
C ARG A 295 -2.42 16.45 -0.98
N ALA A 296 -2.98 15.23 -0.95
CA ALA A 296 -2.69 14.25 0.10
C ALA A 296 -1.24 13.79 0.04
N TYR A 297 -0.72 13.50 -1.16
CA TYR A 297 0.69 13.18 -1.34
C TYR A 297 1.61 14.29 -0.82
N ASN A 298 1.33 15.56 -1.14
CA ASN A 298 2.10 16.71 -0.68
C ASN A 298 2.01 16.91 0.85
N ALA A 299 0.92 16.45 1.47
CA ALA A 299 0.76 16.40 2.93
C ALA A 299 1.45 15.16 3.58
N ASN A 300 2.17 14.37 2.79
CA ASN A 300 2.87 13.16 3.26
C ASN A 300 1.92 12.01 3.65
N LEU A 301 0.80 11.89 2.96
CA LEU A 301 -0.25 10.90 3.19
C LEU A 301 -0.40 9.97 1.99
N PRO A 302 -0.82 8.71 2.18
CA PRO A 302 -1.12 7.82 1.07
C PRO A 302 -2.26 8.36 0.22
N THR A 303 -2.28 8.04 -1.06
CA THR A 303 -3.35 8.42 -1.99
C THR A 303 -4.15 7.18 -2.38
N ILE A 304 -5.46 7.32 -2.45
CA ILE A 304 -6.38 6.20 -2.68
C ILE A 304 -7.33 6.58 -3.81
N ALA A 305 -7.43 5.72 -4.81
CA ALA A 305 -8.26 5.98 -5.97
C ALA A 305 -9.21 4.83 -6.31
N GLU A 306 -10.34 5.23 -6.84
CA GLU A 306 -11.36 4.39 -7.44
C GLU A 306 -11.86 5.06 -8.71
N ASN A 307 -12.20 4.30 -9.75
CA ASN A 307 -12.75 4.87 -10.98
C ASN A 307 -14.20 5.35 -10.76
N ILE A 308 -14.66 6.26 -11.62
CA ILE A 308 -16.07 6.72 -11.61
C ILE A 308 -17.05 5.59 -11.91
N ALA A 309 -16.59 4.55 -12.61
CA ALA A 309 -17.35 3.37 -12.96
C ALA A 309 -16.40 2.22 -13.30
N GLY A 310 -16.92 1.01 -13.41
CA GLY A 310 -16.16 -0.15 -13.83
C GLY A 310 -15.53 0.00 -15.20
N TYR A 311 -14.44 -0.74 -15.43
CA TYR A 311 -13.62 -0.69 -16.62
C TYR A 311 -14.43 -0.79 -17.94
N ARG A 312 -15.34 -1.78 -18.03
CA ARG A 312 -16.15 -1.99 -19.23
C ARG A 312 -17.11 -0.82 -19.52
N THR A 313 -17.71 -0.28 -18.47
CA THR A 313 -18.57 0.89 -18.57
C THR A 313 -17.78 2.11 -19.08
N MET A 314 -16.61 2.34 -18.52
CA MET A 314 -15.75 3.45 -18.94
C MET A 314 -15.21 3.32 -20.36
N LEU A 315 -15.12 2.11 -20.92
CA LEU A 315 -14.78 1.91 -22.33
C LEU A 315 -15.85 2.46 -23.29
N THR A 316 -17.10 2.62 -22.82
CA THR A 316 -18.23 3.13 -23.62
C THR A 316 -18.38 4.65 -23.56
N TYR A 317 -17.65 5.33 -22.68
CA TYR A 317 -17.74 6.80 -22.54
C TYR A 317 -17.23 7.52 -23.78
N ASP A 318 -17.77 8.69 -24.01
CA ASP A 318 -17.42 9.56 -25.13
C ASP A 318 -16.73 10.84 -24.63
N ASP A 319 -15.44 10.94 -24.88
CA ASP A 319 -14.62 12.10 -24.51
C ASP A 319 -15.06 13.42 -25.20
N LEU A 320 -15.92 13.33 -26.21
CA LEU A 320 -16.42 14.50 -26.93
C LEU A 320 -17.59 15.20 -26.23
N ILE A 321 -18.15 14.60 -25.18
CA ILE A 321 -19.23 15.20 -24.40
C ILE A 321 -18.63 16.22 -23.43
N PRO A 322 -18.87 17.53 -23.61
CA PRO A 322 -18.35 18.55 -22.69
C PRO A 322 -18.88 18.34 -21.27
N GLY A 323 -17.97 18.23 -20.31
CA GLY A 323 -18.32 17.97 -18.91
C GLY A 323 -18.76 16.54 -18.61
N GLY A 324 -18.72 15.65 -19.60
CA GLY A 324 -18.99 14.21 -19.43
C GLY A 324 -17.81 13.46 -18.80
N SER A 325 -18.11 12.22 -18.38
CA SER A 325 -17.07 11.35 -17.86
C SER A 325 -16.15 10.86 -18.98
N GLN A 326 -14.85 10.80 -18.67
CA GLN A 326 -13.82 10.44 -19.64
C GLN A 326 -13.75 8.92 -19.88
N LYS A 327 -13.48 8.56 -21.14
CA LYS A 327 -13.24 7.18 -21.55
C LYS A 327 -11.96 6.64 -20.90
N TRP A 328 -11.99 5.38 -20.46
CA TRP A 328 -10.80 4.69 -20.02
C TRP A 328 -9.82 4.45 -21.19
N THR A 329 -8.56 4.79 -20.98
CA THR A 329 -7.44 4.43 -21.85
C THR A 329 -6.22 4.07 -21.00
N ALA A 330 -5.37 3.16 -21.49
CA ALA A 330 -4.15 2.78 -20.78
C ALA A 330 -3.22 3.98 -20.51
N GLU A 331 -3.12 4.91 -21.45
CA GLU A 331 -2.31 6.12 -21.31
C GLU A 331 -2.85 7.01 -20.18
N ARG A 332 -4.15 7.33 -20.20
CA ARG A 332 -4.81 8.13 -19.16
C ARG A 332 -4.67 7.48 -17.78
N TRP A 333 -4.81 6.15 -17.72
CA TRP A 333 -4.70 5.42 -16.47
C TRP A 333 -3.29 5.50 -15.88
N VAL A 334 -2.25 5.29 -16.68
CA VAL A 334 -0.84 5.42 -16.26
C VAL A 334 -0.50 6.86 -15.87
N ASP A 335 -0.92 7.84 -16.68
CA ASP A 335 -0.68 9.26 -16.41
C ASP A 335 -1.37 9.70 -15.10
N ALA A 336 -2.58 9.23 -14.83
CA ALA A 336 -3.31 9.52 -13.60
C ALA A 336 -2.62 8.93 -12.35
N ILE A 337 -2.19 7.66 -12.43
CA ILE A 337 -1.47 6.99 -11.34
C ILE A 337 -0.17 7.71 -11.00
N THR A 338 0.59 8.11 -12.01
CA THR A 338 1.85 8.81 -11.81
C THR A 338 1.65 10.24 -11.29
N THR A 339 0.66 10.95 -11.79
CA THR A 339 0.30 12.31 -11.33
C THR A 339 -0.15 12.31 -9.88
N ALA A 340 -0.97 11.35 -9.48
CA ALA A 340 -1.50 11.25 -8.11
C ALA A 340 -0.48 10.67 -7.12
N HIS A 341 0.68 10.19 -7.56
CA HIS A 341 1.58 9.37 -6.74
C HIS A 341 0.81 8.27 -6.00
N LEU A 342 0.05 7.47 -6.76
CA LEU A 342 -0.98 6.61 -6.20
C LEU A 342 -0.40 5.51 -5.31
N THR A 343 -0.99 5.34 -4.12
CA THR A 343 -0.63 4.28 -3.17
C THR A 343 -1.56 3.08 -3.26
N TYR A 344 -2.88 3.33 -3.32
CA TYR A 344 -3.92 2.30 -3.33
C TYR A 344 -4.89 2.52 -4.48
N TYR A 345 -5.23 1.47 -5.18
CA TYR A 345 -6.17 1.52 -6.29
C TYR A 345 -7.23 0.43 -6.21
N VAL A 346 -8.49 0.81 -6.23
CA VAL A 346 -9.59 -0.12 -6.41
C VAL A 346 -9.64 -0.53 -7.88
N LEU A 347 -9.39 -1.81 -8.14
CA LEU A 347 -9.12 -2.31 -9.48
C LEU A 347 -10.30 -2.17 -10.42
N ASP A 348 -11.51 -2.46 -9.91
CA ASP A 348 -12.74 -2.37 -10.68
C ASP A 348 -13.96 -2.22 -9.78
N GLN A 349 -14.95 -1.45 -10.24
CA GLN A 349 -16.25 -1.27 -9.59
C GLN A 349 -17.36 -2.14 -10.22
N ASP A 350 -17.10 -2.73 -11.41
CA ASP A 350 -18.05 -3.66 -12.02
C ASP A 350 -18.15 -4.95 -11.17
N ASN A 351 -19.27 -5.63 -11.29
CA ASN A 351 -19.54 -6.89 -10.57
C ASN A 351 -18.61 -8.05 -10.97
N ASP A 352 -17.65 -7.80 -11.84
CA ASP A 352 -16.66 -8.78 -12.30
C ASP A 352 -15.30 -8.71 -11.57
N CYS A 353 -15.20 -7.90 -10.52
CA CYS A 353 -14.03 -7.83 -9.64
C CYS A 353 -12.70 -7.64 -10.37
N GLY A 354 -12.68 -6.79 -11.39
CA GLY A 354 -11.48 -6.50 -12.17
C GLY A 354 -11.12 -7.57 -13.21
N TYR A 355 -11.96 -8.59 -13.41
CA TYR A 355 -11.70 -9.66 -14.37
C TYR A 355 -11.40 -9.15 -15.77
N TYR A 356 -12.28 -8.35 -16.35
CA TYR A 356 -12.11 -7.88 -17.73
C TYR A 356 -10.96 -6.90 -17.86
N PHE A 357 -10.77 -6.03 -16.85
CA PHE A 357 -9.60 -5.16 -16.82
C PHE A 357 -8.32 -6.00 -16.88
N TYR A 358 -8.17 -6.97 -16.00
CA TYR A 358 -6.97 -7.79 -15.93
C TYR A 358 -6.78 -8.67 -17.16
N LYS A 359 -7.86 -9.26 -17.68
CA LYS A 359 -7.83 -10.05 -18.91
C LYS A 359 -7.32 -9.26 -20.11
N ASP A 360 -7.81 -8.03 -20.27
CA ASP A 360 -7.49 -7.20 -21.43
C ASP A 360 -6.14 -6.47 -21.27
N ASN A 361 -5.68 -6.25 -20.03
CA ASN A 361 -4.51 -5.42 -19.71
C ASN A 361 -3.50 -6.11 -18.80
N LYS A 362 -3.41 -7.45 -18.81
CA LYS A 362 -2.58 -8.21 -17.86
C LYS A 362 -1.14 -7.69 -17.75
N ALA A 363 -0.43 -7.53 -18.87
CA ALA A 363 0.95 -7.08 -18.86
C ALA A 363 1.11 -5.64 -18.32
N LEU A 364 0.11 -4.78 -18.55
CA LEU A 364 0.08 -3.45 -17.99
C LEU A 364 -0.18 -3.49 -16.48
N ALA A 365 -1.14 -4.27 -16.02
CA ALA A 365 -1.46 -4.45 -14.61
C ALA A 365 -0.26 -5.03 -13.83
N ASP A 366 0.39 -6.06 -14.37
CA ASP A 366 1.59 -6.67 -13.81
C ASP A 366 2.72 -5.63 -13.66
N SER A 367 2.95 -4.79 -14.69
CA SER A 367 3.94 -3.71 -14.63
C SER A 367 3.57 -2.66 -13.58
N MET A 368 2.30 -2.26 -13.54
CA MET A 368 1.82 -1.22 -12.63
C MET A 368 1.76 -1.68 -11.17
N SER A 369 1.75 -2.99 -10.88
CA SER A 369 1.93 -3.51 -9.53
C SER A 369 3.24 -3.08 -8.88
N LYS A 370 4.26 -2.80 -9.70
CA LYS A 370 5.56 -2.28 -9.26
C LYS A 370 5.61 -0.75 -9.20
N VAL A 371 4.71 -0.07 -9.89
CA VAL A 371 4.66 1.40 -9.99
C VAL A 371 3.78 2.00 -8.90
N ILE A 372 2.59 1.42 -8.67
CA ILE A 372 1.65 1.90 -7.63
C ILE A 372 2.28 1.69 -6.25
N GLY A 373 2.27 2.73 -5.42
CA GLY A 373 2.87 2.74 -4.10
C GLY A 373 4.39 2.76 -4.15
N TYR A 374 5.02 2.21 -3.11
CA TYR A 374 6.46 2.04 -3.02
C TYR A 374 6.93 0.76 -3.74
N ASN A 375 8.20 0.76 -4.18
CA ASN A 375 8.82 -0.43 -4.75
C ASN A 375 10.33 -0.38 -4.53
N PHE A 376 10.86 -1.24 -3.67
CA PHE A 376 12.27 -1.21 -3.30
C PHE A 376 13.11 -2.07 -4.23
N THR A 377 14.09 -1.45 -4.88
CA THR A 377 15.04 -2.12 -5.77
C THR A 377 16.47 -1.89 -5.26
N VAL A 378 17.22 -2.95 -5.05
CA VAL A 378 18.66 -2.85 -4.80
C VAL A 378 19.35 -2.59 -6.14
N THR A 379 20.00 -1.43 -6.26
CA THR A 379 20.65 -0.99 -7.50
C THR A 379 22.16 -1.22 -7.49
N GLN A 380 22.76 -1.30 -6.30
CA GLN A 380 24.17 -1.62 -6.10
C GLN A 380 24.31 -2.48 -4.85
N ALA A 381 25.20 -3.45 -4.90
CA ALA A 381 25.59 -4.25 -3.73
C ALA A 381 27.04 -4.70 -3.86
N GLU A 382 27.82 -4.47 -2.81
CA GLU A 382 29.24 -4.76 -2.76
C GLU A 382 29.64 -5.20 -1.36
N LEU A 383 30.30 -6.35 -1.26
CA LEU A 383 30.84 -6.87 0.00
C LEU A 383 32.36 -6.72 -0.02
N LEU A 384 32.85 -6.02 0.98
CA LEU A 384 34.28 -5.85 1.25
C LEU A 384 34.66 -6.72 2.47
N THR A 385 35.70 -7.53 2.33
CA THR A 385 36.31 -8.27 3.43
C THR A 385 37.75 -7.80 3.60
N VAL A 386 38.05 -7.25 4.76
CA VAL A 386 39.40 -6.79 5.11
C VAL A 386 39.95 -7.72 6.18
N ALA A 387 41.01 -8.45 5.85
CA ALA A 387 41.77 -9.22 6.83
C ALA A 387 42.88 -8.32 7.41
N THR A 388 42.83 -8.04 8.70
CA THR A 388 43.86 -7.27 9.39
C THR A 388 44.78 -8.25 10.11
N PRO A 389 46.09 -8.34 9.76
CA PRO A 389 47.05 -9.06 10.56
C PRO A 389 47.16 -8.38 11.92
N THR A 390 46.97 -9.10 13.01
CA THR A 390 47.34 -8.57 14.33
C THR A 390 48.86 -8.49 14.44
N ALA A 391 49.38 -7.35 14.83
CA ALA A 391 50.81 -7.12 14.99
C ALA A 391 51.43 -8.16 15.94
N GLU A 392 52.49 -8.79 15.45
CA GLU A 392 53.34 -9.69 16.23
C GLU A 392 54.04 -8.90 17.35
N ASN A 393 53.43 -8.79 18.52
CA ASN A 393 54.14 -8.37 19.75
C ASN A 393 53.43 -8.80 21.03
N PHE A 394 53.08 -10.07 21.14
CA PHE A 394 52.87 -10.71 22.44
C PHE A 394 53.37 -12.15 22.40
N THR A 395 54.34 -12.42 23.25
CA THR A 395 54.82 -13.75 23.55
C THR A 395 53.71 -14.51 24.28
N ASP A 396 52.76 -15.05 23.54
CA ASP A 396 52.07 -16.32 23.78
C ASP A 396 50.83 -16.41 22.83
N SER A 397 50.80 -17.52 22.09
CA SER A 397 49.67 -18.14 21.40
C SER A 397 48.85 -17.31 20.42
N ALA A 398 48.93 -17.72 19.15
CA ALA A 398 48.00 -17.56 18.08
C ALA A 398 47.51 -16.12 17.79
N ALA A 399 48.14 -15.49 16.82
CA ALA A 399 47.64 -14.27 16.19
C ALA A 399 46.15 -14.47 15.76
N VAL A 400 45.26 -13.78 16.43
CA VAL A 400 43.83 -13.79 16.04
C VAL A 400 43.68 -12.79 14.88
N ASN A 401 43.71 -13.29 13.65
CA ASN A 401 43.34 -12.45 12.50
C ASN A 401 41.87 -12.07 12.64
N VAL A 402 41.55 -10.80 12.75
CA VAL A 402 40.18 -10.30 12.71
C VAL A 402 39.86 -9.91 11.28
N ALA A 403 38.83 -10.49 10.69
CA ALA A 403 38.30 -10.00 9.42
C ALA A 403 37.09 -9.11 9.68
N THR A 404 37.02 -8.02 8.96
CA THR A 404 35.84 -7.15 8.94
C THR A 404 35.12 -7.34 7.61
N ASN A 405 33.85 -7.74 7.66
CA ASN A 405 32.98 -7.78 6.51
C ASN A 405 32.13 -6.51 6.49
N THR A 406 32.11 -5.80 5.36
CA THR A 406 31.27 -4.63 5.15
C THR A 406 30.48 -4.79 3.86
N LEU A 407 29.16 -4.90 3.99
CA LEU A 407 28.25 -4.90 2.86
C LEU A 407 27.71 -3.49 2.63
N ASN A 408 28.01 -2.91 1.48
CA ASN A 408 27.45 -1.64 1.05
C ASN A 408 26.38 -1.91 -0.01
N ILE A 409 25.19 -1.36 0.18
CA ILE A 409 24.09 -1.46 -0.78
C ILE A 409 23.49 -0.09 -1.06
N THR A 410 22.93 0.06 -2.26
CA THR A 410 22.09 1.20 -2.62
C THR A 410 20.70 0.68 -2.91
N VAL A 411 19.72 1.15 -2.16
CA VAL A 411 18.29 0.85 -2.37
C VAL A 411 17.64 2.08 -2.98
N LYS A 412 16.81 1.86 -4.01
CA LYS A 412 16.01 2.87 -4.68
C LYS A 412 14.53 2.53 -4.53
N ASN A 413 13.69 3.52 -4.26
CA ASN A 413 12.25 3.39 -4.47
C ASN A 413 11.93 3.66 -5.94
N THR A 414 11.49 2.65 -6.67
CA THR A 414 11.09 2.74 -8.07
C THR A 414 9.58 2.86 -8.27
N GLY A 415 8.82 2.85 -7.18
CA GLY A 415 7.39 3.17 -7.18
C GLY A 415 7.14 4.69 -7.18
N VAL A 416 5.88 5.08 -7.34
CA VAL A 416 5.48 6.50 -7.45
C VAL A 416 5.13 7.14 -6.12
N ALA A 417 5.09 6.37 -5.03
CA ALA A 417 4.79 6.88 -3.69
C ALA A 417 5.83 6.39 -2.68
N PRO A 418 6.03 7.09 -1.54
CA PRO A 418 6.86 6.60 -0.47
C PRO A 418 6.22 5.39 0.24
N CYS A 419 7.02 4.67 1.03
CA CYS A 419 6.49 3.71 1.99
C CYS A 419 5.95 4.47 3.20
N PHE A 420 4.67 4.28 3.52
CA PHE A 420 3.99 5.00 4.61
C PHE A 420 4.03 4.27 5.95
N PHE A 421 4.85 3.25 6.09
CA PHE A 421 5.15 2.56 7.35
C PHE A 421 6.66 2.37 7.50
N ASP A 422 7.11 2.06 8.71
CA ASP A 422 8.53 1.82 8.97
C ASP A 422 8.91 0.44 8.44
N VAL A 423 10.07 0.34 7.80
CA VAL A 423 10.66 -0.95 7.39
C VAL A 423 12.02 -1.15 8.02
N TYR A 424 12.35 -2.41 8.27
CA TYR A 424 13.57 -2.85 8.92
C TYR A 424 14.37 -3.72 7.97
N LEU A 425 15.50 -3.18 7.53
CA LEU A 425 16.41 -3.81 6.60
C LEU A 425 17.42 -4.67 7.36
N VAL A 426 17.52 -5.93 6.96
CA VAL A 426 18.42 -6.93 7.55
C VAL A 426 19.31 -7.53 6.47
N ALA A 427 20.57 -7.71 6.78
CA ALA A 427 21.53 -8.46 5.96
C ALA A 427 22.04 -9.67 6.73
N GLU A 428 22.11 -10.83 6.08
CA GLU A 428 22.52 -12.10 6.70
C GLU A 428 23.42 -12.89 5.77
N PHE A 429 24.36 -13.64 6.35
CA PHE A 429 24.96 -14.79 5.69
C PHE A 429 24.01 -15.98 5.81
N VAL A 430 23.70 -16.63 4.70
CA VAL A 430 22.80 -17.78 4.64
C VAL A 430 23.48 -18.97 3.98
N ASP A 431 23.06 -20.18 4.34
CA ASP A 431 23.53 -21.41 3.72
C ASP A 431 22.82 -21.68 2.37
N SER A 432 23.12 -22.80 1.75
CA SER A 432 22.54 -23.22 0.48
C SER A 432 21.02 -23.47 0.54
N THR A 433 20.44 -23.61 1.73
CA THR A 433 18.99 -23.74 1.94
C THR A 433 18.29 -22.39 2.17
N GLY A 434 19.07 -21.31 2.33
CA GLY A 434 18.58 -19.97 2.69
C GLY A 434 18.41 -19.77 4.21
N ALA A 435 18.85 -20.73 5.03
CA ALA A 435 18.84 -20.58 6.48
C ALA A 435 19.95 -19.63 6.94
N ALA A 436 19.63 -18.75 7.90
CA ALA A 436 20.59 -17.79 8.44
C ALA A 436 21.72 -18.50 9.21
N ILE A 437 22.96 -18.18 8.85
CA ILE A 437 24.18 -18.61 9.55
C ILE A 437 24.58 -17.53 10.56
N ALA A 438 24.60 -16.27 10.12
CA ALA A 438 24.96 -15.12 10.94
C ALA A 438 24.36 -13.83 10.37
N GLN A 439 23.96 -12.92 11.24
CA GLN A 439 23.56 -11.56 10.83
C GLN A 439 24.80 -10.74 10.49
N LEU A 440 24.73 -10.02 9.38
CA LEU A 440 25.75 -9.06 8.96
C LEU A 440 25.40 -7.66 9.48
N GLY A 441 26.07 -7.23 10.53
CA GLY A 441 25.82 -5.95 11.17
C GLY A 441 24.52 -5.92 12.00
N LYS A 442 23.97 -4.71 12.18
CA LYS A 442 22.72 -4.47 12.90
C LYS A 442 21.58 -4.28 11.92
N THR A 443 20.38 -4.58 12.36
CA THR A 443 19.14 -4.17 11.67
C THR A 443 19.12 -2.64 11.49
N ILE A 444 18.79 -2.19 10.28
CA ILE A 444 18.68 -0.77 9.96
C ILE A 444 17.20 -0.41 9.82
N SER A 445 16.73 0.52 10.65
CA SER A 445 15.39 1.09 10.54
C SER A 445 15.35 2.12 9.41
N ILE A 446 14.37 1.99 8.55
CA ILE A 446 14.03 2.92 7.47
C ILE A 446 12.67 3.53 7.83
N PRO A 447 12.63 4.76 8.37
CA PRO A 447 11.39 5.41 8.76
C PRO A 447 10.44 5.61 7.58
N LYS A 448 9.14 5.58 7.84
CA LYS A 448 8.10 5.91 6.86
C LYS A 448 8.40 7.25 6.16
N GLY A 449 8.11 7.34 4.87
CA GLY A 449 8.33 8.53 4.07
C GLY A 449 9.78 8.81 3.67
N THR A 450 10.75 7.93 4.02
CA THR A 450 12.17 8.12 3.72
C THR A 450 12.45 8.21 2.21
N PHE A 451 11.79 7.39 1.41
CA PHE A 451 12.01 7.33 -0.03
C PHE A 451 10.86 7.99 -0.78
N LYS A 452 11.04 9.25 -1.15
CA LYS A 452 10.13 9.98 -2.05
C LYS A 452 10.71 10.04 -3.48
N ASP A 453 9.84 10.20 -4.47
CA ASP A 453 10.16 10.62 -5.84
C ASP A 453 11.31 9.84 -6.51
N GLY A 454 11.37 8.54 -6.30
CA GLY A 454 12.44 7.70 -6.85
C GLY A 454 13.78 7.87 -6.16
N ALA A 455 13.82 8.43 -4.94
CA ALA A 455 15.02 8.61 -4.16
C ALA A 455 15.78 7.30 -3.93
N SER A 456 17.10 7.42 -3.86
CA SER A 456 18.02 6.32 -3.53
C SER A 456 18.73 6.61 -2.22
N GLN A 457 18.98 5.57 -1.42
CA GLN A 457 19.74 5.66 -0.19
C GLN A 457 20.77 4.54 -0.11
N GLN A 458 21.93 4.87 0.43
CA GLN A 458 23.00 3.92 0.72
C GLN A 458 22.89 3.42 2.15
N PHE A 459 23.13 2.12 2.31
CA PHE A 459 23.19 1.44 3.60
C PHE A 459 24.47 0.65 3.69
N SER A 460 25.05 0.59 4.90
CA SER A 460 26.26 -0.16 5.18
C SER A 460 26.07 -1.07 6.38
N PHE A 461 26.36 -2.34 6.20
CA PHE A 461 26.35 -3.36 7.25
C PHE A 461 27.77 -3.81 7.53
N GLY A 462 28.23 -3.67 8.76
CA GLY A 462 29.58 -4.07 9.16
C GLY A 462 29.55 -5.04 10.32
N SER A 463 30.34 -6.10 10.24
CA SER A 463 30.61 -7.00 11.35
C SER A 463 32.08 -7.35 11.43
N ALA A 464 32.64 -7.28 12.64
CA ALA A 464 33.93 -7.89 12.95
C ALA A 464 33.72 -9.34 13.36
N VAL A 465 34.41 -10.26 12.71
CA VAL A 465 34.28 -11.69 12.96
C VAL A 465 35.62 -12.25 13.44
N PRO A 466 35.68 -13.07 14.51
CA PRO A 466 36.90 -13.76 14.94
C PRO A 466 37.49 -14.60 13.79
N ALA A 467 38.80 -14.73 13.73
CA ALA A 467 39.53 -15.30 12.59
C ALA A 467 39.10 -16.74 12.16
N GLY A 468 38.54 -17.53 13.04
CA GLY A 468 38.00 -18.86 12.70
C GLY A 468 36.69 -18.81 11.90
N GLU A 469 35.97 -17.69 11.97
CA GLU A 469 34.70 -17.43 11.28
C GLU A 469 34.85 -16.42 10.13
N ALA A 470 36.03 -15.86 9.95
CA ALA A 470 36.34 -14.73 9.09
C ALA A 470 36.01 -14.94 7.62
N ASN A 471 35.73 -16.13 7.20
CA ASN A 471 35.59 -16.47 5.78
C ASN A 471 34.18 -16.86 5.37
N LEU A 472 33.13 -16.41 6.10
CA LEU A 472 31.74 -16.65 5.68
C LEU A 472 31.49 -16.06 4.27
N ALA A 473 32.06 -14.90 3.98
CA ALA A 473 31.92 -14.23 2.68
C ALA A 473 32.49 -15.03 1.49
N THR A 474 33.47 -15.88 1.71
CA THR A 474 34.17 -16.67 0.68
C THR A 474 33.93 -18.16 0.84
N ARG A 475 33.16 -18.59 1.84
CA ARG A 475 32.89 -19.98 2.14
C ARG A 475 31.98 -20.60 1.08
N PRO A 476 32.34 -21.73 0.45
CA PRO A 476 31.47 -22.42 -0.49
C PRO A 476 30.09 -22.73 0.11
N GLY A 477 29.03 -22.45 -0.64
CA GLY A 477 27.65 -22.65 -0.23
C GLY A 477 27.08 -21.59 0.71
N VAL A 478 27.83 -20.53 1.02
CA VAL A 478 27.34 -19.36 1.74
C VAL A 478 27.04 -18.23 0.77
N SER A 479 25.90 -17.57 0.98
CA SER A 479 25.44 -16.39 0.23
C SER A 479 25.08 -15.26 1.16
N VAL A 480 24.97 -14.04 0.63
CA VAL A 480 24.41 -12.89 1.36
C VAL A 480 22.93 -12.77 0.99
N ALA A 481 22.07 -12.62 1.99
CA ALA A 481 20.65 -12.36 1.83
C ALA A 481 20.29 -10.99 2.41
N LEU A 482 19.38 -10.30 1.74
CA LEU A 482 18.72 -9.09 2.22
C LEU A 482 17.25 -9.35 2.49
N SER A 483 16.71 -8.75 3.54
CA SER A 483 15.31 -8.90 3.93
C SER A 483 14.75 -7.58 4.45
N LEU A 484 13.43 -7.35 4.20
CA LEU A 484 12.69 -6.20 4.69
C LEU A 484 11.52 -6.67 5.55
N TYR A 485 11.46 -6.18 6.78
CA TYR A 485 10.41 -6.51 7.76
C TYR A 485 9.63 -5.25 8.14
N GLU A 486 8.37 -5.40 8.51
CA GLU A 486 7.53 -4.32 9.02
C GLU A 486 7.83 -3.97 10.49
N SER A 487 8.52 -4.84 11.22
CA SER A 487 8.99 -4.57 12.57
C SER A 487 10.27 -5.37 12.89
N GLU A 488 11.07 -4.85 13.78
CA GLU A 488 12.25 -5.55 14.27
C GLU A 488 11.87 -6.83 15.05
N ASP A 489 10.71 -6.81 15.71
CA ASP A 489 10.18 -7.97 16.43
C ASP A 489 9.76 -9.10 15.48
N ALA A 490 9.27 -8.79 14.30
CA ALA A 490 8.98 -9.79 13.27
C ALA A 490 10.25 -10.53 12.86
N TYR A 491 11.36 -9.82 12.67
CA TYR A 491 12.66 -10.43 12.41
C TYR A 491 13.14 -11.29 13.59
N LYS A 492 13.15 -10.72 14.80
CA LYS A 492 13.62 -11.42 16.01
C LYS A 492 12.80 -12.68 16.35
N SER A 493 11.52 -12.70 16.00
CA SER A 493 10.64 -13.87 16.19
C SER A 493 10.78 -14.94 15.11
N GLY A 494 11.66 -14.75 14.12
CA GLY A 494 11.91 -15.71 13.04
C GLY A 494 10.79 -15.79 12.00
N LYS A 495 9.92 -14.79 11.92
CA LYS A 495 8.92 -14.69 10.84
C LYS A 495 9.61 -14.44 9.49
N ASN A 496 8.96 -14.84 8.41
CA ASN A 496 9.40 -14.45 7.08
C ASN A 496 9.16 -12.95 6.87
N PRO A 497 10.04 -12.26 6.08
CA PRO A 497 9.79 -10.89 5.68
C PRO A 497 8.52 -10.79 4.82
N THR A 498 7.75 -9.74 5.02
CA THR A 498 6.52 -9.46 4.26
C THR A 498 6.77 -8.54 3.08
N VAL A 499 7.76 -7.66 3.18
CA VAL A 499 8.15 -6.73 2.12
C VAL A 499 9.21 -7.36 1.22
N ARG A 500 9.02 -7.26 -0.08
CA ARG A 500 9.86 -7.89 -1.11
C ARG A 500 10.65 -6.82 -1.88
N PHE A 501 11.88 -7.17 -2.26
CA PHE A 501 12.64 -6.38 -3.23
C PHE A 501 12.24 -6.69 -4.67
N ASP A 502 12.26 -5.69 -5.54
CA ASP A 502 12.11 -5.85 -6.99
C ASP A 502 13.45 -6.23 -7.63
N ASN A 503 13.97 -7.38 -7.23
CA ASN A 503 15.21 -7.92 -7.76
C ASN A 503 15.10 -9.42 -8.06
N ASP A 504 15.76 -9.86 -9.13
CA ASP A 504 15.98 -11.28 -9.40
C ASP A 504 16.82 -11.90 -8.27
N GLY A 505 16.49 -13.13 -7.87
CA GLY A 505 17.09 -13.79 -6.72
C GLY A 505 16.21 -13.83 -5.47
N LEU A 506 14.99 -13.28 -5.57
CA LEU A 506 13.98 -13.38 -4.53
C LEU A 506 13.60 -14.85 -4.30
N GLN A 507 13.66 -15.29 -3.05
CA GLN A 507 13.32 -16.65 -2.65
C GLN A 507 11.85 -16.76 -2.24
N GLY A 508 11.32 -17.98 -2.15
CA GLY A 508 9.95 -18.24 -1.71
C GLY A 508 9.61 -17.73 -0.29
N ASN A 509 10.63 -17.49 0.53
CA ASN A 509 10.50 -16.86 1.85
C ASN A 509 10.71 -15.34 1.83
N ASN A 510 10.62 -14.68 0.67
CA ASN A 510 10.81 -13.24 0.44
C ASN A 510 12.21 -12.68 0.76
N LYS A 511 13.20 -13.50 1.02
CA LYS A 511 14.61 -13.08 1.13
C LYS A 511 15.22 -12.90 -0.26
N LEU A 512 15.94 -11.81 -0.48
CA LEU A 512 16.70 -11.56 -1.70
C LEU A 512 18.12 -12.14 -1.55
N LEU A 513 18.45 -13.19 -2.30
CA LEU A 513 19.81 -13.70 -2.38
C LEU A 513 20.64 -12.88 -3.36
N LEU A 514 21.75 -12.33 -2.90
CA LEU A 514 22.71 -11.63 -3.73
C LEU A 514 23.63 -12.65 -4.45
N LYS A 515 23.58 -12.65 -5.78
CA LYS A 515 24.40 -13.54 -6.61
C LYS A 515 25.67 -12.81 -7.04
N SER A 516 26.86 -13.38 -6.74
CA SER A 516 28.13 -12.85 -7.24
C SER A 516 28.17 -12.88 -8.78
N ARG A 517 28.86 -11.91 -9.35
CA ARG A 517 29.07 -11.84 -10.82
C ARG A 517 29.96 -12.97 -11.29
#